data_96501f01691832e91d23957931569997
#
_entry.id   96501f01691832e91d23957931569997
#
_cell.length_a   1.000
_cell.length_b   1.000
_cell.length_c   1.000
_cell.angle_alpha   90.00
_cell.angle_beta   90.00
_cell.angle_gamma   90.00
#
_symmetry.space_group_name_H-M   'P 1'
#
loop_
_entity.id
_entity.type
_entity.pdbx_description
1 polymer ?
#
loop_
_entity_poly.entity_id
_entity_poly.type
_entity_poly.pdbx_seq_one_letter_code
_entity_poly.pdbx_strand_id
1 'polypeptide(L)'
;MRELQTELCSVQDWIKQTGQRIIVVFEGRDAAGKGGTIRAITERVSRRTFRLVALPAPSDREKSQMYVQRYLTHFPAAGEIVIFDRSWYNRAGVERVMGFCTKEQHKQFLEVAPRFEKHIVDNGIRLIKYWLEVSNKEKKRRFEARVEDPLRQWKLSNMDLPSRERWYDYSRARDLMLEATDTDFAPWNIVRSDDKRRARLNVISHFLSLLPYETGPRKKIKLPGRDKKNAYDDAATIATRRWIDEKY
;
A
#
# COMPACT_ATOMS: atom_id res chain seq x y z
N MET A 1 17.87 5.56 -1.34
CA MET A 1 16.91 4.70 -0.60
C MET A 1 17.08 4.83 0.92
N ARG A 2 18.28 4.63 1.47
CA ARG A 2 18.49 4.74 2.93
C ARG A 2 18.08 6.10 3.49
N GLU A 3 18.45 7.19 2.85
CA GLU A 3 18.05 8.56 3.23
C GLU A 3 16.54 8.72 3.28
N LEU A 4 15.84 8.38 2.18
CA LEU A 4 14.37 8.44 2.13
C LEU A 4 13.70 7.57 3.18
N GLN A 5 14.26 6.40 3.48
CA GLN A 5 13.74 5.55 4.58
C GLN A 5 14.01 6.17 5.95
N THR A 6 15.09 6.92 6.10
CA THR A 6 15.34 7.70 7.33
C THR A 6 14.31 8.81 7.51
N GLU A 7 13.94 9.49 6.43
CA GLU A 7 12.90 10.51 6.45
C GLU A 7 11.50 9.93 6.75
N LEU A 8 11.19 8.72 6.23
CA LEU A 8 9.97 8.01 6.62
C LEU A 8 9.88 7.73 8.12
N CYS A 9 11.02 7.50 8.80
CA CYS A 9 11.03 7.40 10.26
C CYS A 9 10.71 8.76 10.93
N SER A 10 11.15 9.88 10.35
CA SER A 10 10.78 11.22 10.85
C SER A 10 9.28 11.49 10.65
N VAL A 11 8.73 11.09 9.50
CA VAL A 11 7.28 11.13 9.26
C VAL A 11 6.52 10.29 10.29
N GLN A 12 7.03 9.10 10.64
CA GLN A 12 6.42 8.27 11.67
C GLN A 12 6.33 8.99 13.02
N ASP A 13 7.37 9.67 13.41
CA ASP A 13 7.39 10.39 14.69
C ASP A 13 6.47 11.61 14.62
N TRP A 14 6.50 12.35 13.51
CA TRP A 14 5.62 13.48 13.26
C TRP A 14 4.13 13.08 13.32
N ILE A 15 3.74 12.00 12.64
CA ILE A 15 2.33 11.60 12.57
C ILE A 15 1.79 11.15 13.94
N LYS A 16 2.64 10.50 14.76
CA LYS A 16 2.29 10.15 16.13
C LYS A 16 2.10 11.36 17.03
N GLN A 17 2.95 12.38 16.86
CA GLN A 17 2.89 13.60 17.66
C GLN A 17 1.71 14.49 17.30
N THR A 18 1.40 14.57 16.00
CA THR A 18 0.35 15.46 15.50
C THR A 18 -1.03 14.81 15.42
N GLY A 19 -1.13 13.49 15.56
CA GLY A 19 -2.38 12.76 15.44
C GLY A 19 -2.96 12.76 14.03
N GLN A 20 -2.18 13.11 13.00
CA GLN A 20 -2.65 13.12 11.60
C GLN A 20 -3.13 11.72 11.17
N ARG A 21 -4.08 11.71 10.26
CA ARG A 21 -4.66 10.49 9.68
C ARG A 21 -4.45 10.51 8.17
N ILE A 22 -3.80 9.48 7.65
CA ILE A 22 -3.47 9.42 6.22
C ILE A 22 -3.94 8.09 5.64
N ILE A 23 -4.57 8.15 4.48
CA ILE A 23 -4.86 7.01 3.62
C ILE A 23 -4.01 7.14 2.36
N VAL A 24 -3.29 6.08 2.02
CA VAL A 24 -2.55 5.98 0.75
C VAL A 24 -3.12 4.81 -0.05
N VAL A 25 -3.62 5.10 -1.23
CA VAL A 25 -4.16 4.10 -2.15
C VAL A 25 -3.14 3.79 -3.23
N PHE A 26 -2.81 2.50 -3.38
CA PHE A 26 -1.97 2.00 -4.45
C PHE A 26 -2.80 1.19 -5.44
N GLU A 27 -2.96 1.75 -6.61
CA GLU A 27 -3.62 1.10 -7.75
C GLU A 27 -2.65 0.97 -8.93
N GLY A 28 -3.07 0.29 -9.97
CA GLY A 28 -2.27 0.10 -11.17
C GLY A 28 -2.36 -1.32 -11.69
N ARG A 29 -1.75 -1.54 -12.85
CA ARG A 29 -1.79 -2.82 -13.56
C ARG A 29 -1.14 -3.95 -12.76
N ASP A 30 -1.50 -5.19 -13.11
CA ASP A 30 -0.81 -6.35 -12.56
C ASP A 30 0.67 -6.31 -12.92
N ALA A 31 1.50 -6.79 -12.01
CA ALA A 31 2.94 -6.72 -12.10
C ALA A 31 3.55 -5.30 -12.17
N ALA A 32 2.78 -4.22 -12.02
CA ALA A 32 3.30 -2.85 -12.01
C ALA A 32 4.29 -2.58 -10.87
N GLY A 33 4.24 -3.36 -9.78
CA GLY A 33 5.21 -3.26 -8.68
C GLY A 33 4.68 -2.64 -7.39
N LYS A 34 3.34 -2.56 -7.24
CA LYS A 34 2.66 -2.04 -6.05
C LYS A 34 3.25 -2.58 -4.74
N GLY A 35 3.17 -3.89 -4.51
CA GLY A 35 3.65 -4.50 -3.28
C GLY A 35 5.15 -4.25 -2.99
N GLY A 36 6.00 -4.14 -4.04
CA GLY A 36 7.41 -3.79 -3.86
C GLY A 36 7.63 -2.33 -3.48
N THR A 37 6.78 -1.42 -3.92
CA THR A 37 6.80 -0.01 -3.55
C THR A 37 6.28 0.17 -2.11
N ILE A 38 5.18 -0.47 -1.78
CA ILE A 38 4.62 -0.50 -0.42
C ILE A 38 5.64 -1.06 0.57
N ARG A 39 6.29 -2.18 0.22
CA ARG A 39 7.36 -2.75 1.05
C ARG A 39 8.49 -1.75 1.28
N ALA A 40 8.94 -1.04 0.25
CA ALA A 40 10.02 -0.06 0.39
C ALA A 40 9.64 1.11 1.33
N ILE A 41 8.37 1.49 1.38
CA ILE A 41 7.83 2.48 2.33
C ILE A 41 7.78 1.90 3.75
N THR A 42 7.34 0.65 3.91
CA THR A 42 7.00 0.08 5.22
C THR A 42 8.12 -0.69 5.89
N GLU A 43 9.22 -0.96 5.19
CA GLU A 43 10.30 -1.86 5.64
C GLU A 43 11.01 -1.38 6.91
N ARG A 44 11.12 -0.08 7.12
CA ARG A 44 11.90 0.53 8.22
C ARG A 44 11.06 1.34 9.21
N VAL A 45 9.75 1.25 9.11
CA VAL A 45 8.81 1.95 9.99
C VAL A 45 7.95 0.95 10.76
N SER A 46 7.31 1.42 11.82
CA SER A 46 6.44 0.59 12.66
C SER A 46 5.15 0.22 11.94
N ARG A 47 4.83 -1.06 11.91
CA ARG A 47 3.55 -1.58 11.39
C ARG A 47 2.33 -1.11 12.19
N ARG A 48 2.52 -0.60 13.40
CA ARG A 48 1.44 0.01 14.20
C ARG A 48 1.06 1.39 13.67
N THR A 49 2.01 2.10 13.06
CA THR A 49 1.79 3.43 12.48
C THR A 49 1.51 3.35 11.00
N PHE A 50 2.26 2.52 10.26
CA PHE A 50 2.06 2.26 8.84
C PHE A 50 1.37 0.91 8.67
N ARG A 51 0.04 0.92 8.57
CA ARG A 51 -0.75 -0.31 8.43
C ARG A 51 -0.99 -0.61 6.96
N LEU A 52 -0.64 -1.81 6.55
CA LEU A 52 -0.94 -2.32 5.21
C LEU A 52 -2.27 -3.07 5.23
N VAL A 53 -3.14 -2.72 4.29
CA VAL A 53 -4.43 -3.38 4.06
C VAL A 53 -4.46 -3.91 2.63
N ALA A 54 -4.60 -5.22 2.49
CA ALA A 54 -4.78 -5.92 1.22
C ALA A 54 -5.96 -6.88 1.39
N LEU A 55 -7.16 -6.47 0.98
CA LEU A 55 -8.36 -7.26 1.18
C LEU A 55 -8.47 -8.37 0.14
N PRO A 56 -8.89 -9.57 0.53
CA PRO A 56 -9.20 -10.66 -0.40
C PRO A 56 -10.45 -10.35 -1.22
N ALA A 57 -10.86 -11.25 -2.10
CA ALA A 57 -12.16 -11.18 -2.75
C ALA A 57 -13.27 -11.03 -1.70
N PRO A 58 -14.32 -10.23 -1.97
CA PRO A 58 -15.40 -10.03 -1.00
C PRO A 58 -16.13 -11.35 -0.70
N SER A 59 -16.40 -11.59 0.59
CA SER A 59 -17.28 -12.67 1.03
C SER A 59 -18.72 -12.47 0.55
N ASP A 60 -19.56 -13.49 0.61
CA ASP A 60 -20.96 -13.37 0.17
C ASP A 60 -21.73 -12.35 1.03
N ARG A 61 -21.39 -12.26 2.32
CA ARG A 61 -21.93 -11.22 3.19
C ARG A 61 -21.52 -9.82 2.70
N GLU A 62 -20.24 -9.60 2.41
CA GLU A 62 -19.73 -8.30 1.94
C GLU A 62 -20.31 -7.91 0.57
N LYS A 63 -20.60 -8.87 -0.31
CA LYS A 63 -21.27 -8.62 -1.60
C LYS A 63 -22.70 -8.04 -1.43
N SER A 64 -23.37 -8.36 -0.33
CA SER A 64 -24.71 -7.86 0.00
C SER A 64 -24.71 -6.54 0.77
N GLN A 65 -23.56 -6.07 1.22
CA GLN A 65 -23.38 -4.82 1.96
C GLN A 65 -23.14 -3.63 1.03
N MET A 66 -23.16 -2.42 1.59
CA MET A 66 -22.69 -1.24 0.87
C MET A 66 -21.22 -1.43 0.43
N TYR A 67 -20.93 -1.21 -0.84
CA TYR A 67 -19.64 -1.58 -1.45
C TYR A 67 -18.41 -1.09 -0.69
N VAL A 68 -18.44 0.15 -0.21
CA VAL A 68 -17.31 0.75 0.49
C VAL A 68 -17.19 0.30 1.95
N GLN A 69 -18.20 -0.36 2.51
CA GLN A 69 -18.30 -0.69 3.94
C GLN A 69 -17.10 -1.54 4.41
N ARG A 70 -16.65 -2.48 3.60
CA ARG A 70 -15.51 -3.35 3.92
C ARG A 70 -14.18 -2.59 4.08
N TYR A 71 -14.05 -1.40 3.47
CA TYR A 71 -12.85 -0.56 3.55
C TYR A 71 -12.89 0.36 4.77
N LEU A 72 -14.07 0.83 5.18
CA LEU A 72 -14.25 1.79 6.27
C LEU A 72 -13.68 1.29 7.61
N THR A 73 -13.82 0.00 7.90
CA THR A 73 -13.31 -0.63 9.14
C THR A 73 -11.79 -0.56 9.28
N HIS A 74 -11.09 -0.30 8.18
CA HIS A 74 -9.64 -0.21 8.14
C HIS A 74 -9.11 1.22 8.16
N PHE A 75 -9.98 2.23 8.20
CA PHE A 75 -9.55 3.63 8.16
C PHE A 75 -8.66 3.99 9.35
N PRO A 76 -7.78 5.01 9.19
CA PRO A 76 -6.80 5.35 10.20
C PRO A 76 -7.42 6.00 11.44
N ALA A 77 -6.97 5.58 12.60
CA ALA A 77 -7.09 6.36 13.82
C ALA A 77 -6.02 7.48 13.86
N ALA A 78 -6.13 8.37 14.85
CA ALA A 78 -5.13 9.41 15.05
C ALA A 78 -3.71 8.83 15.18
N GLY A 79 -2.77 9.37 14.41
CA GLY A 79 -1.38 8.91 14.39
C GLY A 79 -1.12 7.67 13.50
N GLU A 80 -2.03 7.35 12.59
CA GLU A 80 -1.90 6.22 11.69
C GLU A 80 -1.86 6.61 10.20
N ILE A 81 -1.09 5.85 9.44
CA ILE A 81 -1.10 5.82 7.98
C ILE A 81 -1.61 4.44 7.55
N VAL A 82 -2.70 4.41 6.80
CA VAL A 82 -3.22 3.18 6.21
C VAL A 82 -2.88 3.15 4.73
N ILE A 83 -2.21 2.09 4.30
CA ILE A 83 -1.81 1.87 2.92
C ILE A 83 -2.68 0.74 2.36
N PHE A 84 -3.48 1.05 1.35
CA PHE A 84 -4.26 0.06 0.63
C PHE A 84 -3.49 -0.46 -0.58
N ASP A 85 -3.16 -1.77 -0.61
CA ASP A 85 -2.74 -2.48 -1.83
C ASP A 85 -3.99 -2.98 -2.55
N ARG A 86 -4.47 -2.22 -3.51
CA ARG A 86 -5.82 -2.22 -4.06
C ARG A 86 -6.87 -1.72 -3.05
N SER A 87 -7.89 -1.09 -3.55
CA SER A 87 -8.88 -0.38 -2.74
C SER A 87 -10.29 -0.53 -3.31
N TRP A 88 -11.18 0.37 -2.96
CA TRP A 88 -12.51 0.51 -3.57
C TRP A 88 -12.46 0.70 -5.09
N TYR A 89 -11.33 1.08 -5.63
CA TYR A 89 -11.12 1.18 -7.08
C TYR A 89 -11.07 -0.17 -7.81
N ASN A 90 -11.10 -1.30 -7.10
CA ASN A 90 -11.36 -2.59 -7.74
C ASN A 90 -12.64 -2.59 -8.58
N ARG A 91 -13.69 -1.83 -8.16
CA ARG A 91 -14.94 -1.68 -8.90
C ARG A 91 -14.74 -0.98 -10.24
N ALA A 92 -13.85 0.02 -10.30
CA ALA A 92 -13.53 0.73 -11.54
C ALA A 92 -12.62 -0.09 -12.47
N GLY A 93 -11.77 -0.96 -11.90
CA GLY A 93 -10.77 -1.75 -12.63
C GLY A 93 -11.18 -3.20 -12.84
N VAL A 94 -10.65 -4.07 -11.99
CA VAL A 94 -10.75 -5.53 -12.16
C VAL A 94 -12.19 -6.03 -12.18
N GLU A 95 -13.07 -5.51 -11.32
CA GLU A 95 -14.46 -5.98 -11.28
C GLU A 95 -15.21 -5.64 -12.56
N ARG A 96 -14.97 -4.44 -13.11
CA ARG A 96 -15.55 -4.01 -14.39
C ARG A 96 -15.04 -4.85 -15.56
N VAL A 97 -13.74 -5.04 -15.66
CA VAL A 97 -13.11 -5.74 -16.78
C VAL A 97 -13.42 -7.23 -16.76
N MET A 98 -13.45 -7.84 -15.58
CA MET A 98 -13.67 -9.28 -15.42
C MET A 98 -15.15 -9.66 -15.30
N GLY A 99 -16.06 -8.67 -15.30
CA GLY A 99 -17.50 -8.92 -15.20
C GLY A 99 -17.98 -9.29 -13.79
N PHE A 100 -17.25 -8.91 -12.75
CA PHE A 100 -17.65 -9.14 -11.35
C PHE A 100 -18.62 -8.10 -10.82
N CYS A 101 -18.88 -7.03 -11.59
CA CYS A 101 -19.93 -6.07 -11.34
C CYS A 101 -20.71 -5.77 -12.61
N THR A 102 -21.96 -5.31 -12.46
CA THR A 102 -22.77 -4.87 -13.61
C THR A 102 -22.29 -3.51 -14.15
N LYS A 103 -22.77 -3.14 -15.33
CA LYS A 103 -22.48 -1.81 -15.93
C LYS A 103 -23.03 -0.68 -15.05
N GLU A 104 -24.20 -0.90 -14.49
CA GLU A 104 -24.90 0.04 -13.61
C GLU A 104 -24.13 0.25 -12.30
N GLN A 105 -23.68 -0.84 -11.68
CA GLN A 105 -22.84 -0.78 -10.48
C GLN A 105 -21.52 -0.05 -10.71
N HIS A 106 -20.89 -0.26 -11.86
CA HIS A 106 -19.69 0.45 -12.25
C HIS A 106 -19.96 1.95 -12.45
N LYS A 107 -21.01 2.31 -13.20
CA LYS A 107 -21.39 3.70 -13.43
C LYS A 107 -21.69 4.41 -12.10
N GLN A 108 -22.54 3.80 -11.27
CA GLN A 108 -22.86 4.33 -9.94
C GLN A 108 -21.62 4.54 -9.09
N PHE A 109 -20.66 3.60 -9.15
CA PHE A 109 -19.41 3.72 -8.40
C PHE A 109 -18.62 4.96 -8.85
N LEU A 110 -18.47 5.20 -10.14
CA LEU A 110 -17.73 6.36 -10.66
C LEU A 110 -18.40 7.69 -10.26
N GLU A 111 -19.72 7.73 -10.14
CA GLU A 111 -20.47 8.91 -9.68
C GLU A 111 -20.32 9.14 -8.17
N VAL A 112 -20.27 8.07 -7.39
CA VAL A 112 -20.26 8.13 -5.92
C VAL A 112 -18.83 8.27 -5.36
N ALA A 113 -17.82 7.68 -6.01
CA ALA A 113 -16.46 7.66 -5.49
C ALA A 113 -15.90 9.06 -5.16
N PRO A 114 -16.02 10.09 -6.00
CA PRO A 114 -15.54 11.44 -5.66
C PRO A 114 -16.23 12.03 -4.43
N ARG A 115 -17.53 11.80 -4.26
CA ARG A 115 -18.31 12.27 -3.10
C ARG A 115 -17.88 11.57 -1.81
N PHE A 116 -17.64 10.27 -1.91
CA PHE A 116 -17.12 9.46 -0.82
C PHE A 116 -15.72 9.92 -0.40
N GLU A 117 -14.83 10.16 -1.36
CA GLU A 117 -13.48 10.66 -1.11
C GLU A 117 -13.49 12.09 -0.56
N LYS A 118 -14.38 12.96 -1.05
CA LYS A 118 -14.59 14.28 -0.49
C LYS A 118 -14.97 14.21 0.99
N HIS A 119 -15.87 13.29 1.34
CA HIS A 119 -16.26 13.07 2.74
C HIS A 119 -15.06 12.61 3.61
N ILE A 120 -14.20 11.73 3.09
CA ILE A 120 -12.97 11.33 3.78
C ILE A 120 -12.09 12.54 4.09
N VAL A 121 -11.86 13.38 3.08
CA VAL A 121 -11.00 14.58 3.20
C VAL A 121 -11.62 15.62 4.13
N ASP A 122 -12.93 15.86 4.03
CA ASP A 122 -13.64 16.80 4.90
C ASP A 122 -13.63 16.39 6.37
N ASN A 123 -13.49 15.09 6.64
CA ASN A 123 -13.26 14.58 8.00
C ASN A 123 -11.80 14.67 8.47
N GLY A 124 -10.94 15.39 7.75
CA GLY A 124 -9.55 15.62 8.12
C GLY A 124 -8.64 14.42 7.91
N ILE A 125 -9.00 13.48 7.04
CA ILE A 125 -8.13 12.39 6.61
C ILE A 125 -7.47 12.81 5.29
N ARG A 126 -6.15 12.81 5.24
CA ARG A 126 -5.42 13.07 4.01
C ARG A 126 -5.48 11.83 3.11
N LEU A 127 -6.03 11.97 1.92
CA LEU A 127 -6.11 10.90 0.93
C LEU A 127 -5.08 11.12 -0.18
N ILE A 128 -4.18 10.17 -0.38
CA ILE A 128 -3.14 10.18 -1.40
C ILE A 128 -3.34 8.98 -2.31
N LYS A 129 -3.46 9.20 -3.62
CA LYS A 129 -3.73 8.15 -4.61
C LYS A 129 -2.56 8.01 -5.57
N TYR A 130 -2.06 6.77 -5.73
CA TYR A 130 -1.02 6.41 -6.68
C TYR A 130 -1.52 5.38 -7.68
N TRP A 131 -1.32 5.69 -8.96
CA TRP A 131 -1.49 4.72 -10.05
C TRP A 131 -0.12 4.34 -10.61
N LEU A 132 0.27 3.08 -10.46
CA LEU A 132 1.50 2.56 -11.07
C LEU A 132 1.22 2.08 -12.48
N GLU A 133 1.74 2.83 -13.46
CA GLU A 133 1.64 2.48 -14.88
C GLU A 133 2.88 1.73 -15.33
N VAL A 134 2.70 0.59 -15.96
CA VAL A 134 3.74 -0.25 -16.55
C VAL A 134 3.44 -0.45 -18.03
N SER A 135 4.46 -0.40 -18.88
CA SER A 135 4.30 -0.66 -20.31
C SER A 135 3.93 -2.13 -20.57
N ASN A 136 3.25 -2.38 -21.69
CA ASN A 136 2.89 -3.75 -22.09
C ASN A 136 4.13 -4.65 -22.25
N LYS A 137 5.21 -4.10 -22.84
CA LYS A 137 6.48 -4.80 -23.01
C LYS A 137 7.07 -5.24 -21.66
N GLU A 138 7.13 -4.33 -20.70
CA GLU A 138 7.69 -4.63 -19.38
C GLU A 138 6.76 -5.54 -18.58
N LYS A 139 5.42 -5.38 -18.68
CA LYS A 139 4.47 -6.32 -18.06
C LYS A 139 4.69 -7.74 -18.56
N LYS A 140 4.85 -7.91 -19.90
CA LYS A 140 5.16 -9.22 -20.50
C LYS A 140 6.43 -9.83 -19.91
N ARG A 141 7.54 -9.08 -19.93
CA ARG A 141 8.83 -9.51 -19.37
C ARG A 141 8.72 -9.94 -17.90
N ARG A 142 7.92 -9.21 -17.11
CA ARG A 142 7.72 -9.53 -15.69
C ARG A 142 6.92 -10.80 -15.47
N PHE A 143 5.96 -11.09 -16.32
CA PHE A 143 5.21 -12.35 -16.25
C PHE A 143 6.09 -13.53 -16.67
N GLU A 144 6.84 -13.42 -17.75
CA GLU A 144 7.82 -14.44 -18.18
C GLU A 144 8.79 -14.77 -17.03
N ALA A 145 9.39 -13.75 -16.42
CA ALA A 145 10.27 -13.94 -15.27
C ALA A 145 9.58 -14.52 -14.00
N ARG A 146 8.25 -14.48 -13.88
CA ARG A 146 7.52 -15.19 -12.81
C ARG A 146 7.32 -16.66 -13.14
N VAL A 147 7.08 -16.97 -14.40
CA VAL A 147 6.92 -18.37 -14.87
C VAL A 147 8.23 -19.16 -14.67
N GLU A 148 9.36 -18.52 -14.96
CA GLU A 148 10.69 -19.15 -14.93
C GLU A 148 11.27 -19.29 -13.51
N ASP A 149 10.88 -18.45 -12.56
CA ASP A 149 11.45 -18.41 -11.21
C ASP A 149 10.52 -19.07 -10.18
N PRO A 150 10.88 -20.25 -9.62
CA PRO A 150 10.07 -20.95 -8.61
C PRO A 150 9.74 -20.08 -7.40
N LEU A 151 10.64 -19.12 -7.02
CA LEU A 151 10.42 -18.20 -5.92
C LEU A 151 9.39 -17.10 -6.25
N ARG A 152 8.94 -17.02 -7.51
CA ARG A 152 7.98 -16.01 -8.00
C ARG A 152 6.72 -16.60 -8.58
N GLN A 153 6.69 -17.91 -8.87
CA GLN A 153 5.51 -18.58 -9.46
C GLN A 153 4.26 -18.40 -8.61
N TRP A 154 4.38 -18.39 -7.28
CA TRP A 154 3.26 -18.14 -6.37
C TRP A 154 2.58 -16.77 -6.56
N LYS A 155 3.23 -15.83 -7.27
CA LYS A 155 2.66 -14.52 -7.63
C LYS A 155 1.80 -14.56 -8.89
N LEU A 156 1.81 -15.69 -9.59
CA LEU A 156 0.91 -15.88 -10.74
C LEU A 156 -0.44 -16.32 -10.20
N SER A 157 -1.44 -15.50 -10.45
CA SER A 157 -2.83 -15.79 -10.12
C SER A 157 -3.62 -16.19 -11.37
N ASN A 158 -4.75 -16.86 -11.19
CA ASN A 158 -5.69 -17.19 -12.27
C ASN A 158 -6.22 -15.94 -13.00
N MET A 159 -5.98 -14.73 -12.43
CA MET A 159 -6.39 -13.45 -13.02
C MET A 159 -5.31 -12.83 -13.92
N ASP A 160 -4.06 -13.28 -13.81
CA ASP A 160 -2.94 -12.66 -14.53
C ASP A 160 -2.99 -12.92 -16.05
N LEU A 161 -3.34 -14.15 -16.48
CA LEU A 161 -3.49 -14.48 -17.88
C LEU A 161 -4.65 -13.72 -18.54
N PRO A 162 -5.90 -13.77 -18.02
CA PRO A 162 -7.01 -12.98 -18.56
C PRO A 162 -6.74 -11.48 -18.54
N SER A 163 -6.01 -10.96 -17.53
CA SER A 163 -5.67 -9.54 -17.46
C SER A 163 -4.72 -9.09 -18.57
N ARG A 164 -3.92 -10.02 -19.10
CA ARG A 164 -3.04 -9.74 -20.23
C ARG A 164 -3.81 -9.66 -21.55
N GLU A 165 -4.72 -10.58 -21.78
CA GLU A 165 -5.56 -10.62 -22.99
C GLU A 165 -6.44 -9.36 -23.08
N ARG A 166 -6.96 -8.89 -21.94
CA ARG A 166 -7.84 -7.73 -21.83
C ARG A 166 -7.09 -6.41 -21.61
N TRP A 167 -5.87 -6.28 -22.14
CA TRP A 167 -5.04 -5.08 -21.95
C TRP A 167 -5.77 -3.77 -22.25
N TYR A 168 -6.49 -3.69 -23.37
CA TYR A 168 -7.20 -2.49 -23.78
C TYR A 168 -8.46 -2.23 -22.95
N ASP A 169 -9.12 -3.26 -22.45
CA ASP A 169 -10.26 -3.10 -21.56
C ASP A 169 -9.82 -2.49 -20.22
N TYR A 170 -8.68 -2.95 -19.70
CA TYR A 170 -8.07 -2.32 -18.52
C TYR A 170 -7.62 -0.88 -18.80
N SER A 171 -7.16 -0.55 -20.01
CA SER A 171 -6.80 0.82 -20.37
C SER A 171 -8.03 1.72 -20.36
N ARG A 172 -9.13 1.30 -21.01
CA ARG A 172 -10.40 2.05 -21.02
C ARG A 172 -10.96 2.21 -19.60
N ALA A 173 -10.92 1.16 -18.79
CA ALA A 173 -11.40 1.21 -17.41
C ALA A 173 -10.57 2.19 -16.55
N ARG A 174 -9.24 2.21 -16.71
CA ARG A 174 -8.35 3.19 -16.10
C ARG A 174 -8.72 4.62 -16.51
N ASP A 175 -8.88 4.86 -17.81
CA ASP A 175 -9.11 6.20 -18.34
C ASP A 175 -10.45 6.76 -17.82
N LEU A 176 -11.51 5.97 -17.82
CA LEU A 176 -12.81 6.33 -17.24
C LEU A 176 -12.70 6.58 -15.73
N MET A 177 -11.92 5.77 -15.02
CA MET A 177 -11.68 5.96 -13.59
C MET A 177 -10.96 7.28 -13.32
N LEU A 178 -9.88 7.56 -14.05
CA LEU A 178 -9.14 8.81 -13.88
C LEU A 178 -10.01 10.02 -14.21
N GLU A 179 -10.73 9.98 -15.34
CA GLU A 179 -11.66 11.05 -15.75
C GLU A 179 -12.70 11.37 -14.66
N ALA A 180 -13.27 10.34 -14.05
CA ALA A 180 -14.32 10.52 -13.06
C ALA A 180 -13.82 10.88 -11.66
N THR A 181 -12.57 10.54 -11.30
CA THR A 181 -12.11 10.57 -9.91
C THR A 181 -10.79 11.32 -9.70
N ASP A 182 -10.23 11.97 -10.73
CA ASP A 182 -9.10 12.87 -10.55
C ASP A 182 -9.63 14.24 -10.11
N THR A 183 -9.53 14.52 -8.82
CA THR A 183 -10.12 15.71 -8.20
C THR A 183 -9.06 16.54 -7.50
N ASP A 184 -9.25 17.86 -7.39
CA ASP A 184 -8.31 18.78 -6.75
C ASP A 184 -8.05 18.45 -5.28
N PHE A 185 -9.04 17.90 -4.56
CA PHE A 185 -8.91 17.53 -3.14
C PHE A 185 -8.26 16.16 -2.93
N ALA A 186 -8.25 15.30 -3.95
CA ALA A 186 -7.61 13.97 -3.93
C ALA A 186 -7.15 13.58 -5.35
N PRO A 187 -6.07 14.18 -5.85
CA PRO A 187 -5.59 13.93 -7.21
C PRO A 187 -4.94 12.55 -7.33
N TRP A 188 -4.97 12.00 -8.55
CA TRP A 188 -4.21 10.83 -8.90
C TRP A 188 -2.76 11.18 -9.25
N ASN A 189 -1.83 10.48 -8.64
CA ASN A 189 -0.41 10.59 -8.93
C ASN A 189 0.03 9.39 -9.78
N ILE A 190 0.30 9.65 -11.06
CA ILE A 190 0.67 8.60 -12.02
C ILE A 190 2.18 8.33 -11.93
N VAL A 191 2.54 7.08 -11.69
CA VAL A 191 3.93 6.66 -11.49
C VAL A 191 4.39 5.78 -12.66
N ARG A 192 5.41 6.20 -13.39
CA ARG A 192 6.09 5.34 -14.36
C ARG A 192 6.83 4.23 -13.62
N SER A 193 6.46 2.97 -13.88
CA SER A 193 6.94 1.84 -13.08
C SER A 193 7.74 0.78 -13.87
N ASP A 194 8.14 1.06 -15.09
CA ASP A 194 8.99 0.14 -15.87
C ASP A 194 10.33 -0.11 -15.16
N ASP A 195 10.95 0.93 -14.60
CA ASP A 195 12.05 0.78 -13.67
C ASP A 195 11.54 0.78 -12.22
N LYS A 196 11.49 -0.39 -11.62
CA LYS A 196 11.01 -0.57 -10.24
C LYS A 196 11.84 0.17 -9.19
N ARG A 197 13.12 0.37 -9.42
CA ARG A 197 14.01 1.07 -8.46
C ARG A 197 13.69 2.55 -8.48
N ARG A 198 13.63 3.15 -9.67
CA ARG A 198 13.24 4.56 -9.85
C ARG A 198 11.82 4.82 -9.36
N ALA A 199 10.87 3.94 -9.69
CA ALA A 199 9.49 4.07 -9.22
C ALA A 199 9.39 4.15 -7.69
N ARG A 200 10.10 3.28 -6.97
CA ARG A 200 10.14 3.30 -5.50
C ARG A 200 10.72 4.59 -4.95
N LEU A 201 11.84 5.05 -5.49
CA LEU A 201 12.48 6.30 -5.06
C LEU A 201 11.54 7.48 -5.30
N ASN A 202 10.96 7.57 -6.51
CA ASN A 202 10.07 8.67 -6.88
C ASN A 202 8.80 8.70 -6.03
N VAL A 203 8.18 7.54 -5.77
CA VAL A 203 6.98 7.47 -4.92
C VAL A 203 7.30 7.90 -3.49
N ILE A 204 8.41 7.42 -2.90
CA ILE A 204 8.76 7.80 -1.53
C ILE A 204 9.10 9.29 -1.47
N SER A 205 9.90 9.81 -2.39
CA SER A 205 10.24 11.23 -2.46
C SER A 205 8.98 12.11 -2.60
N HIS A 206 8.07 11.74 -3.51
CA HIS A 206 6.82 12.46 -3.69
C HIS A 206 5.92 12.35 -2.44
N PHE A 207 5.79 11.17 -1.84
CA PHE A 207 5.02 11.00 -0.61
C PHE A 207 5.53 11.93 0.50
N LEU A 208 6.84 11.98 0.69
CA LEU A 208 7.49 12.84 1.67
C LEU A 208 7.22 14.33 1.38
N SER A 209 7.27 14.76 0.12
CA SER A 209 7.03 16.16 -0.27
C SER A 209 5.60 16.65 0.00
N LEU A 210 4.64 15.74 0.13
CA LEU A 210 3.24 16.08 0.42
C LEU A 210 2.99 16.34 1.92
N LEU A 211 3.94 16.04 2.79
CA LEU A 211 3.74 16.06 4.23
C LEU A 211 4.56 17.20 4.88
N PRO A 212 3.95 18.01 5.77
CA PRO A 212 4.63 19.13 6.42
C PRO A 212 5.36 18.66 7.70
N TYR A 213 6.17 17.60 7.59
CA TYR A 213 7.00 17.14 8.70
C TYR A 213 8.37 17.86 8.69
N GLU A 214 8.97 17.98 9.86
CA GLU A 214 10.30 18.55 9.98
C GLU A 214 11.33 17.46 10.25
N THR A 215 12.46 17.55 9.59
CA THR A 215 13.64 16.71 9.89
C THR A 215 14.46 17.40 10.99
N GLY A 216 14.18 17.05 12.23
CA GLY A 216 14.98 17.54 13.37
C GLY A 216 16.15 16.61 13.69
N PRO A 217 17.17 17.12 14.43
CA PRO A 217 18.25 16.29 14.91
C PRO A 217 17.70 15.19 15.86
N ARG A 218 18.08 13.96 15.59
CA ARG A 218 17.66 12.84 16.46
C ARG A 218 18.28 12.99 17.84
N LYS A 219 17.45 12.86 18.86
CA LYS A 219 17.93 12.83 20.26
C LYS A 219 18.96 11.71 20.41
N LYS A 220 20.15 12.04 20.94
CA LYS A 220 21.12 11.02 21.34
C LYS A 220 20.55 10.25 22.54
N ILE A 221 20.26 8.99 22.34
CA ILE A 221 19.77 8.10 23.40
C ILE A 221 20.98 7.46 24.05
N LYS A 222 21.14 7.66 25.36
CA LYS A 222 22.12 6.95 26.18
C LYS A 222 21.47 5.71 26.76
N LEU A 223 21.99 4.54 26.44
CA LEU A 223 21.50 3.29 27.00
C LEU A 223 21.79 3.26 28.49
N PRO A 224 20.80 2.97 29.36
CA PRO A 224 21.05 2.77 30.77
C PRO A 224 21.91 1.53 31.01
N GLY A 225 22.68 1.52 32.07
CA GLY A 225 23.36 0.31 32.52
C GLY A 225 22.37 -0.74 33.00
N ARG A 226 22.80 -2.02 32.97
CA ARG A 226 22.00 -3.13 33.54
C ARG A 226 21.88 -2.94 35.09
N ASP A 227 20.68 -3.12 35.62
CA ASP A 227 20.50 -3.17 37.10
C ASP A 227 21.20 -4.41 37.67
N LYS A 228 22.19 -4.18 38.52
CA LYS A 228 22.97 -5.24 39.16
C LYS A 228 22.39 -5.71 40.50
N LYS A 229 21.42 -4.98 41.07
CA LYS A 229 20.85 -5.33 42.40
C LYS A 229 20.00 -6.61 42.31
N ASN A 230 19.37 -6.86 41.18
CA ASN A 230 18.55 -8.05 40.95
C ASN A 230 19.22 -9.02 39.98
N ALA A 231 20.53 -9.07 39.95
CA ALA A 231 21.27 -9.99 39.10
C ALA A 231 21.01 -11.45 39.49
N TYR A 232 20.73 -12.30 38.51
CA TYR A 232 20.68 -13.74 38.68
C TYR A 232 21.35 -14.40 37.46
N ASP A 233 21.66 -15.69 37.56
CA ASP A 233 22.32 -16.43 36.47
C ASP A 233 21.27 -16.85 35.43
N ASP A 234 20.94 -15.91 34.53
CA ASP A 234 20.01 -16.15 33.40
C ASP A 234 20.58 -17.10 32.35
N ALA A 235 21.91 -17.15 32.23
CA ALA A 235 22.59 -18.03 31.28
C ALA A 235 22.47 -19.50 31.74
N ALA A 236 22.67 -19.80 33.01
CA ALA A 236 22.47 -21.16 33.55
C ALA A 236 21.02 -21.62 33.39
N THR A 237 20.04 -20.72 33.61
CA THR A 237 18.62 -21.05 33.53
C THR A 237 18.20 -21.43 32.09
N ILE A 238 18.70 -20.71 31.07
CA ILE A 238 18.33 -20.95 29.66
C ILE A 238 19.16 -22.09 29.02
N ALA A 239 20.36 -22.39 29.58
CA ALA A 239 21.23 -23.45 29.05
C ALA A 239 20.56 -24.81 29.03
N THR A 240 19.63 -25.09 29.96
CA THR A 240 18.89 -26.35 30.04
C THR A 240 17.70 -26.45 29.10
N ARG A 241 17.40 -25.41 28.32
CA ARG A 241 16.27 -25.36 27.40
C ARG A 241 16.64 -25.99 26.05
N ARG A 242 15.60 -26.22 25.22
CA ARG A 242 15.81 -26.73 23.85
C ARG A 242 16.25 -25.58 22.95
N TRP A 243 17.45 -25.68 22.44
CA TRP A 243 18.01 -24.75 21.48
C TRP A 243 17.78 -25.27 20.06
N ILE A 244 17.64 -24.35 19.12
CA ILE A 244 17.68 -24.67 17.69
C ILE A 244 19.14 -24.86 17.30
N ASP A 245 19.46 -25.96 16.61
CA ASP A 245 20.81 -26.22 16.13
C ASP A 245 21.29 -25.09 15.19
N GLU A 246 22.47 -24.58 15.46
CA GLU A 246 23.14 -23.61 14.58
C GLU A 246 23.74 -24.39 13.40
N LYS A 247 23.13 -24.26 12.22
CA LYS A 247 23.59 -24.93 11.00
C LYS A 247 24.31 -23.98 10.05
N TYR A 248 24.30 -22.68 10.30
CA TYR A 248 24.87 -21.62 9.48
C TYR A 248 25.63 -20.60 10.33
#